data_939f825b64258d0bc7e08092e51e4263
#
_entry.id   939f825b64258d0bc7e08092e51e4263
#
_cell.length_a   1.000
_cell.length_b   1.000
_cell.length_c   1.000
_cell.angle_alpha   90.00
_cell.angle_beta   90.00
_cell.angle_gamma   90.00
#
_symmetry.space_group_name_H-M   'P 1'
#
loop_
_entity.id
_entity.type
_entity.pdbx_description
1 polymer ?
#
loop_
_entity_poly.entity_id
_entity_poly.type
_entity_poly.pdbx_seq_one_letter_code
_entity_poly.pdbx_strand_id
1 'polypeptide(L)'
;MANSKRKGNKFELKVSKWFTKWTGYTFNRVPLSGAWHSNNDAASDITCVDERHAHRCKISVECKSYKDIRFEHLLLSAQRKKCDILKFWNQAMEDGMRSKKVPILCMRYNSMPADEFFFVVDDRLVDCFLDCPTQMGILCKGLRLYIFMASEVLNNANYKQVHKTAKLTLKP
;
A
#
# COMPACT_ATOMS: atom_id res chain seq x y z
N MET A 1 20.26 14.52 -1.94
CA MET A 1 18.79 14.60 -1.65
C MET A 1 17.90 14.55 -2.90
N ALA A 2 18.22 15.19 -4.00
CA ALA A 2 17.40 15.18 -5.24
C ALA A 2 17.12 13.77 -5.82
N ASN A 3 18.04 12.82 -5.65
CA ASN A 3 17.90 11.47 -6.22
C ASN A 3 16.87 10.58 -5.49
N SER A 4 16.67 10.73 -4.17
CA SER A 4 15.68 9.94 -3.41
C SER A 4 14.25 10.37 -3.73
N LYS A 5 13.98 11.67 -3.80
CA LYS A 5 12.67 12.22 -4.18
C LYS A 5 12.28 11.78 -5.60
N ARG A 6 13.22 11.81 -6.55
CA ARG A 6 12.97 11.36 -7.92
C ARG A 6 12.67 9.85 -8.00
N LYS A 7 13.33 9.01 -7.17
CA LYS A 7 13.04 7.58 -7.09
C LYS A 7 11.65 7.32 -6.51
N GLY A 8 11.27 8.01 -5.43
CA GLY A 8 9.93 7.92 -4.84
C GLY A 8 8.86 8.26 -5.88
N ASN A 9 8.94 9.41 -6.51
CA ASN A 9 8.01 9.86 -7.53
C ASN A 9 7.87 8.87 -8.69
N LYS A 10 9.00 8.26 -9.14
CA LYS A 10 8.99 7.25 -10.21
C LYS A 10 8.28 5.97 -9.76
N PHE A 11 8.44 5.58 -8.51
CA PHE A 11 7.76 4.40 -7.96
C PHE A 11 6.26 4.66 -7.79
N GLU A 12 5.85 5.80 -7.23
CA GLU A 12 4.44 6.19 -7.11
C GLU A 12 3.73 6.18 -8.47
N LEU A 13 4.36 6.74 -9.53
CA LEU A 13 3.82 6.71 -10.89
C LEU A 13 3.68 5.28 -11.42
N LYS A 14 4.59 4.38 -11.07
CA LYS A 14 4.52 2.98 -11.44
C LYS A 14 3.35 2.27 -10.76
N VAL A 15 3.21 2.46 -9.45
CA VAL A 15 2.14 1.88 -8.66
C VAL A 15 0.78 2.40 -9.14
N SER A 16 0.65 3.70 -9.49
CA SER A 16 -0.60 4.23 -10.03
C SER A 16 -1.02 3.55 -11.34
N LYS A 17 -0.08 3.31 -12.26
CA LYS A 17 -0.34 2.56 -13.50
C LYS A 17 -0.73 1.11 -13.22
N TRP A 18 -0.07 0.48 -12.23
CA TRP A 18 -0.37 -0.87 -11.81
C TRP A 18 -1.81 -0.97 -11.23
N PHE A 19 -2.20 -0.03 -10.35
CA PHE A 19 -3.57 0.04 -9.84
C PHE A 19 -4.59 0.28 -10.94
N THR A 20 -4.28 1.13 -11.92
CA THR A 20 -5.15 1.34 -13.08
C THR A 20 -5.39 0.03 -13.85
N LYS A 21 -4.32 -0.75 -14.10
CA LYS A 21 -4.41 -2.05 -14.76
C LYS A 21 -5.22 -3.06 -13.94
N TRP A 22 -4.97 -3.16 -12.63
CA TRP A 22 -5.61 -4.12 -11.74
C TRP A 22 -7.10 -3.83 -11.53
N THR A 23 -7.44 -2.57 -11.36
CA THR A 23 -8.80 -2.16 -10.97
C THR A 23 -9.71 -1.87 -12.16
N GLY A 24 -9.14 -1.50 -13.32
CA GLY A 24 -9.86 -0.97 -14.47
C GLY A 24 -10.34 0.48 -14.29
N TYR A 25 -9.93 1.15 -13.21
CA TYR A 25 -10.22 2.58 -12.95
C TYR A 25 -8.92 3.37 -12.97
N THR A 26 -9.00 4.63 -13.38
CA THR A 26 -7.82 5.50 -13.46
C THR A 26 -7.34 5.91 -12.06
N PHE A 27 -6.09 5.58 -11.76
CA PHE A 27 -5.38 6.01 -10.55
C PHE A 27 -4.23 6.94 -10.92
N ASN A 28 -4.07 8.01 -10.15
CA ASN A 28 -2.98 8.96 -10.32
C ASN A 28 -2.21 9.16 -9.01
N ARG A 29 -0.97 9.58 -9.19
CA ARG A 29 -0.12 10.06 -8.10
C ARG A 29 -0.67 11.38 -7.57
N VAL A 30 -0.67 11.54 -6.24
CA VAL A 30 -1.00 12.83 -5.59
C VAL A 30 0.28 13.66 -5.50
N PRO A 31 0.38 14.81 -6.19
CA PRO A 31 1.53 15.69 -6.08
C PRO A 31 1.64 16.23 -4.65
N LEU A 32 2.83 16.17 -4.05
CA LEU A 32 3.12 16.75 -2.72
C LEU A 32 2.25 16.18 -1.57
N SER A 33 1.90 14.90 -1.61
CA SER A 33 1.12 14.23 -0.56
C SER A 33 1.64 14.49 0.86
N GLY A 34 2.95 14.68 1.03
CA GLY A 34 3.58 15.04 2.32
C GLY A 34 3.47 16.51 2.74
N ALA A 35 2.97 17.42 1.88
CA ALA A 35 2.92 18.87 2.15
C ALA A 35 1.49 19.44 2.26
N TRP A 36 0.48 18.69 1.85
CA TRP A 36 -0.91 19.15 1.83
C TRP A 36 -1.73 18.48 2.95
N HIS A 37 -1.72 19.10 4.13
CA HIS A 37 -2.51 18.66 5.27
C HIS A 37 -3.99 19.13 5.25
N SER A 38 -4.44 19.83 4.23
CA SER A 38 -5.73 20.53 4.26
C SER A 38 -6.93 19.79 3.68
N ASN A 39 -6.72 18.74 2.88
CA ASN A 39 -7.83 17.95 2.30
C ASN A 39 -7.70 16.48 2.67
N ASN A 40 -8.76 15.89 3.26
CA ASN A 40 -8.80 14.47 3.66
C ASN A 40 -8.51 13.48 2.52
N ASP A 41 -8.72 13.86 1.27
CA ASP A 41 -8.44 13.01 0.08
C ASP A 41 -6.97 13.04 -0.37
N ALA A 42 -6.16 13.97 0.14
CA ALA A 42 -4.73 14.09 -0.19
C ALA A 42 -3.80 13.27 0.74
N ALA A 43 -4.36 12.44 1.61
CA ALA A 43 -3.60 11.67 2.59
C ALA A 43 -2.83 10.47 2.01
N SER A 44 -3.11 10.05 0.77
CA SER A 44 -2.49 8.89 0.11
C SER A 44 -1.49 9.34 -0.96
N ASP A 45 -0.45 8.54 -1.24
CA ASP A 45 0.47 8.80 -2.35
C ASP A 45 -0.21 8.62 -3.72
N ILE A 46 -1.24 7.76 -3.78
CA ILE A 46 -1.97 7.42 -4.99
C ILE A 46 -3.47 7.46 -4.71
N THR A 47 -4.22 8.07 -5.61
CA THR A 47 -5.69 8.18 -5.50
C THR A 47 -6.38 7.78 -6.79
N CYS A 48 -7.60 7.25 -6.66
CA CYS A 48 -8.49 7.02 -7.80
C CYS A 48 -9.05 8.38 -8.27
N VAL A 49 -8.87 8.68 -9.55
CA VAL A 49 -9.38 9.90 -10.20
C VAL A 49 -10.45 9.61 -11.24
N ASP A 50 -10.81 8.34 -11.44
CA ASP A 50 -11.89 7.94 -12.32
C ASP A 50 -13.24 8.40 -11.77
N GLU A 51 -13.96 9.24 -12.50
CA GLU A 51 -15.23 9.84 -12.06
C GLU A 51 -16.28 8.79 -11.65
N ARG A 52 -16.25 7.62 -12.30
CA ARG A 52 -17.18 6.51 -12.02
C ARG A 52 -16.92 5.85 -10.66
N HIS A 53 -15.72 6.03 -10.07
CA HIS A 53 -15.30 5.27 -8.90
C HIS A 53 -14.64 6.10 -7.79
N ALA A 54 -14.08 7.27 -8.07
CA ALA A 54 -13.28 8.06 -7.13
C ALA A 54 -13.99 8.29 -5.78
N HIS A 55 -15.25 8.72 -5.80
CA HIS A 55 -16.06 8.98 -4.61
C HIS A 55 -16.44 7.72 -3.80
N ARG A 56 -16.31 6.53 -4.40
CA ARG A 56 -16.59 5.22 -3.78
C ARG A 56 -15.35 4.48 -3.37
N CYS A 57 -14.16 4.88 -3.85
CA CYS A 57 -12.91 4.18 -3.59
C CYS A 57 -12.59 4.16 -2.09
N LYS A 58 -12.52 2.97 -1.50
CA LYS A 58 -12.33 2.73 -0.06
C LYS A 58 -10.94 2.22 0.29
N ILE A 59 -9.97 2.36 -0.60
CA ILE A 59 -8.57 2.02 -0.36
C ILE A 59 -7.70 3.29 -0.36
N SER A 60 -6.72 3.31 0.53
CA SER A 60 -5.66 4.32 0.65
C SER A 60 -4.33 3.64 0.33
N VAL A 61 -3.54 4.20 -0.57
CA VAL A 61 -2.31 3.56 -1.04
C VAL A 61 -1.09 4.39 -0.68
N GLU A 62 -0.22 3.82 0.14
CA GLU A 62 1.06 4.39 0.52
C GLU A 62 2.19 3.69 -0.24
N CYS A 63 3.19 4.45 -0.70
CA CYS A 63 4.30 3.96 -1.51
C CYS A 63 5.65 4.21 -0.84
N LYS A 64 6.47 3.18 -0.70
CA LYS A 64 7.81 3.28 -0.14
C LYS A 64 8.86 2.65 -1.05
N SER A 65 9.83 3.45 -1.49
CA SER A 65 10.97 2.98 -2.28
C SER A 65 12.27 3.26 -1.55
N TYR A 66 12.96 2.19 -1.13
CA TYR A 66 14.16 2.26 -0.31
C TYR A 66 15.36 1.59 -0.98
N LYS A 67 16.56 1.82 -0.44
CA LYS A 67 17.76 1.13 -0.90
C LYS A 67 17.66 -0.36 -0.58
N ASP A 68 17.15 -0.67 0.62
CA ASP A 68 17.04 -2.01 1.17
C ASP A 68 15.83 -2.08 2.11
N ILE A 69 15.18 -3.24 2.20
CA ILE A 69 14.09 -3.54 3.14
C ILE A 69 14.52 -4.74 3.97
N ARG A 70 14.70 -4.54 5.27
CA ARG A 70 15.25 -5.53 6.18
C ARG A 70 14.14 -6.15 7.03
N PHE A 71 13.68 -7.31 6.62
CA PHE A 71 12.65 -8.06 7.33
C PHE A 71 13.12 -8.58 8.69
N GLU A 72 14.42 -8.84 8.85
CA GLU A 72 15.01 -9.24 10.14
C GLU A 72 14.84 -8.17 11.24
N HIS A 73 14.67 -6.92 10.88
CA HIS A 73 14.37 -5.85 11.84
C HIS A 73 13.01 -6.01 12.52
N LEU A 74 12.08 -6.78 11.94
CA LEU A 74 10.83 -7.13 12.61
C LEU A 74 11.08 -7.98 13.85
N LEU A 75 11.97 -8.96 13.75
CA LEU A 75 12.37 -9.81 14.87
C LEU A 75 13.20 -9.05 15.91
N LEU A 76 14.04 -8.14 15.44
CA LEU A 76 14.92 -7.33 16.29
C LEU A 76 14.22 -6.09 16.88
N SER A 77 12.98 -5.81 16.49
CA SER A 77 12.23 -4.63 16.99
C SER A 77 11.99 -4.67 18.50
N ALA A 78 11.92 -5.87 19.08
CA ALA A 78 11.87 -6.06 20.54
C ALA A 78 13.14 -5.55 21.25
N GLN A 79 14.28 -5.51 20.55
CA GLN A 79 15.57 -5.02 21.04
C GLN A 79 15.81 -3.52 20.75
N ARG A 80 14.74 -2.73 20.58
CA ARG A 80 14.76 -1.28 20.31
C ARG A 80 15.36 -0.87 18.95
N LYS A 81 15.58 -1.77 18.01
CA LYS A 81 15.95 -1.39 16.65
C LYS A 81 14.75 -0.83 15.91
N LYS A 82 14.94 0.22 15.15
CA LYS A 82 13.90 0.82 14.31
C LYS A 82 13.55 -0.17 13.20
N CYS A 83 12.28 -0.57 13.13
CA CYS A 83 11.77 -1.38 12.04
C CYS A 83 11.06 -0.48 11.02
N ASP A 84 11.66 -0.32 9.85
CA ASP A 84 11.11 0.55 8.81
C ASP A 84 9.74 0.07 8.30
N ILE A 85 9.53 -1.25 8.21
CA ILE A 85 8.26 -1.82 7.75
C ILE A 85 7.10 -1.41 8.68
N LEU A 86 7.29 -1.52 10.01
CA LEU A 86 6.28 -1.08 10.98
C LEU A 86 6.02 0.43 10.90
N LYS A 87 7.07 1.23 10.70
CA LYS A 87 6.95 2.67 10.52
C LYS A 87 6.14 3.00 9.26
N PHE A 88 6.42 2.33 8.14
CA PHE A 88 5.70 2.53 6.89
C PHE A 88 4.23 2.13 7.00
N TRP A 89 3.98 1.00 7.68
CA TRP A 89 2.61 0.56 7.92
C TRP A 89 1.83 1.52 8.82
N ASN A 90 2.44 2.01 9.90
CA ASN A 90 1.79 2.99 10.78
C ASN A 90 1.42 4.26 10.01
N GLN A 91 2.29 4.76 9.14
CA GLN A 91 1.97 5.89 8.27
C GLN A 91 0.78 5.57 7.35
N ALA A 92 0.79 4.41 6.68
CA ALA A 92 -0.32 3.98 5.84
C ALA A 92 -1.65 3.90 6.62
N MET A 93 -1.60 3.42 7.87
CA MET A 93 -2.75 3.35 8.79
C MET A 93 -3.28 4.74 9.14
N GLU A 94 -2.41 5.68 9.51
CA GLU A 94 -2.78 7.06 9.85
C GLU A 94 -3.46 7.75 8.66
N ASP A 95 -2.91 7.58 7.46
CA ASP A 95 -3.46 8.13 6.22
C ASP A 95 -4.80 7.48 5.86
N GLY A 96 -4.92 6.15 6.04
CA GLY A 96 -6.15 5.42 5.87
C GLY A 96 -7.25 5.88 6.83
N MET A 97 -6.94 6.05 8.12
CA MET A 97 -7.88 6.54 9.13
C MET A 97 -8.37 7.96 8.79
N ARG A 98 -7.45 8.87 8.44
CA ARG A 98 -7.76 10.26 8.09
C ARG A 98 -8.69 10.34 6.89
N SER A 99 -8.47 9.50 5.88
CA SER A 99 -9.27 9.47 4.65
C SER A 99 -10.50 8.55 4.73
N LYS A 100 -10.72 7.84 5.86
CA LYS A 100 -11.76 6.81 6.03
C LYS A 100 -11.68 5.73 4.94
N LYS A 101 -10.47 5.23 4.72
CA LYS A 101 -10.14 4.20 3.73
C LYS A 101 -9.30 3.08 4.37
N VAL A 102 -9.33 1.89 3.80
CA VAL A 102 -8.48 0.78 4.23
C VAL A 102 -7.09 0.95 3.60
N PRO A 103 -6.00 0.90 4.38
CA PRO A 103 -4.67 1.09 3.85
C PRO A 103 -4.17 -0.12 3.07
N ILE A 104 -3.39 0.18 2.04
CA ILE A 104 -2.53 -0.74 1.31
C ILE A 104 -1.15 -0.11 1.26
N LEU A 105 -0.11 -0.84 1.66
CA LEU A 105 1.26 -0.38 1.55
C LEU A 105 1.95 -1.07 0.38
N CYS A 106 2.43 -0.28 -0.56
CA CYS A 106 3.27 -0.74 -1.66
C CYS A 106 4.73 -0.38 -1.37
N MET A 107 5.62 -1.36 -1.32
CA MET A 107 7.03 -1.10 -1.03
C MET A 107 7.98 -1.89 -1.92
N ARG A 108 9.13 -1.28 -2.23
CA ARG A 108 10.19 -1.93 -3.00
C ARG A 108 11.57 -1.50 -2.53
N TYR A 109 12.56 -2.35 -2.80
CA TYR A 109 13.98 -2.02 -2.68
C TYR A 109 14.67 -2.02 -4.06
N ASN A 110 15.89 -1.45 -4.11
CA ASN A 110 16.56 -1.15 -5.38
C ASN A 110 16.82 -2.38 -6.27
N SER A 111 17.12 -3.54 -5.69
CA SER A 111 17.47 -4.76 -6.43
C SER A 111 16.26 -5.61 -6.84
N MET A 112 15.03 -5.18 -6.53
CA MET A 112 13.83 -5.90 -7.02
C MET A 112 13.72 -5.78 -8.54
N PRO A 113 13.17 -6.81 -9.22
CA PRO A 113 12.83 -6.74 -10.64
C PRO A 113 12.06 -5.46 -10.97
N ALA A 114 12.27 -4.93 -12.18
CA ALA A 114 11.78 -3.61 -12.54
C ALA A 114 10.27 -3.48 -12.34
N ASP A 115 9.48 -4.52 -12.60
CA ASP A 115 8.02 -4.50 -12.56
C ASP A 115 7.42 -5.09 -11.29
N GLU A 116 8.26 -5.34 -10.29
CA GLU A 116 7.83 -5.98 -9.06
C GLU A 116 7.91 -5.05 -7.85
N PHE A 117 7.02 -5.29 -6.88
CA PHE A 117 7.02 -4.68 -5.56
C PHE A 117 6.23 -5.53 -4.58
N PHE A 118 6.43 -5.32 -3.28
CA PHE A 118 5.63 -5.91 -2.23
C PHE A 118 4.32 -5.17 -2.06
N PHE A 119 3.24 -5.94 -2.02
CA PHE A 119 1.88 -5.47 -1.76
C PHE A 119 1.48 -5.95 -0.36
N VAL A 120 1.25 -5.02 0.56
CA VAL A 120 1.05 -5.32 1.99
C VAL A 120 -0.35 -4.92 2.42
N VAL A 121 -1.02 -5.83 3.10
CA VAL A 121 -2.35 -5.64 3.72
C VAL A 121 -2.37 -6.21 5.14
N ASP A 122 -3.40 -5.92 5.90
CA ASP A 122 -3.68 -6.53 7.19
C ASP A 122 -4.88 -7.50 7.15
N ASP A 123 -5.29 -7.99 8.33
CA ASP A 123 -6.42 -8.92 8.51
C ASP A 123 -7.72 -8.46 7.82
N ARG A 124 -7.91 -7.16 7.62
CA ARG A 124 -9.13 -6.62 7.00
C ARG A 124 -9.32 -7.03 5.54
N LEU A 125 -8.23 -7.29 4.84
CA LEU A 125 -8.26 -7.56 3.40
C LEU A 125 -7.64 -8.91 3.02
N VAL A 126 -6.94 -9.61 3.92
CA VAL A 126 -6.15 -10.82 3.58
C VAL A 126 -6.96 -11.87 2.85
N ASP A 127 -8.22 -12.09 3.24
CA ASP A 127 -9.08 -13.10 2.61
C ASP A 127 -9.36 -12.85 1.11
N CYS A 128 -9.12 -11.63 0.64
CA CYS A 128 -9.23 -11.30 -0.77
C CYS A 128 -8.03 -11.75 -1.61
N PHE A 129 -6.98 -12.27 -0.97
CA PHE A 129 -5.69 -12.61 -1.59
C PHE A 129 -5.27 -14.06 -1.36
N LEU A 130 -6.18 -14.92 -0.87
CA LEU A 130 -5.88 -16.33 -0.58
C LEU A 130 -5.48 -17.13 -1.82
N ASP A 131 -5.92 -16.70 -3.00
CA ASP A 131 -5.55 -17.34 -4.28
C ASP A 131 -4.14 -16.93 -4.77
N CYS A 132 -3.46 -15.99 -4.09
CA CYS A 132 -2.08 -15.65 -4.40
C CYS A 132 -1.15 -16.76 -3.88
N PRO A 133 -0.32 -17.38 -4.76
CA PRO A 133 0.41 -18.61 -4.43
C PRO A 133 1.52 -18.39 -3.40
N THR A 134 2.08 -17.19 -3.32
CA THR A 134 3.18 -16.86 -2.39
C THR A 134 2.78 -15.72 -1.48
N GLN A 135 2.84 -15.97 -0.18
CA GLN A 135 2.58 -14.94 0.83
C GLN A 135 3.53 -15.06 2.02
N MET A 136 3.80 -13.95 2.66
CA MET A 136 4.51 -13.90 3.94
C MET A 136 3.62 -13.25 4.98
N GLY A 137 3.30 -13.99 6.05
CA GLY A 137 2.61 -13.46 7.23
C GLY A 137 3.60 -12.91 8.25
N ILE A 138 3.30 -11.75 8.81
CA ILE A 138 4.06 -11.11 9.89
C ILE A 138 3.12 -10.93 11.08
N LEU A 139 3.49 -11.50 12.23
CA LEU A 139 2.85 -11.24 13.51
C LEU A 139 3.84 -10.48 14.40
N CYS A 140 3.58 -9.21 14.68
CA CYS A 140 4.46 -8.39 15.50
C CYS A 140 3.64 -7.48 16.41
N LYS A 141 3.78 -7.62 17.74
CA LYS A 141 3.11 -6.77 18.74
C LYS A 141 1.60 -6.67 18.55
N GLY A 142 0.93 -7.78 18.20
CA GLY A 142 -0.51 -7.83 17.94
C GLY A 142 -0.94 -7.36 16.55
N LEU A 143 -0.04 -6.80 15.77
CA LEU A 143 -0.27 -6.45 14.38
C LEU A 143 -0.04 -7.66 13.48
N ARG A 144 -0.98 -7.94 12.58
CA ARG A 144 -0.84 -8.97 11.54
C ARG A 144 -0.76 -8.29 10.18
N LEU A 145 0.30 -8.55 9.45
CA LEU A 145 0.52 -8.08 8.09
C LEU A 145 0.75 -9.25 7.16
N TYR A 146 0.26 -9.11 5.95
CA TYR A 146 0.43 -10.09 4.89
C TYR A 146 1.04 -9.41 3.69
N ILE A 147 2.10 -10.01 3.17
CA ILE A 147 2.91 -9.48 2.09
C ILE A 147 2.80 -10.41 0.89
N PHE A 148 2.45 -9.86 -0.24
CA PHE A 148 2.32 -10.53 -1.53
C PHE A 148 3.23 -9.87 -2.56
N MET A 149 3.53 -10.60 -3.63
CA MET A 149 4.16 -10.02 -4.82
C MET A 149 3.09 -9.34 -5.67
N ALA A 150 3.38 -8.14 -6.19
CA ALA A 150 2.40 -7.38 -6.97
C ALA A 150 1.96 -8.10 -8.25
N SER A 151 2.84 -8.84 -8.90
CA SER A 151 2.50 -9.67 -10.05
C SER A 151 1.46 -10.74 -9.73
N GLU A 152 1.55 -11.38 -8.56
CA GLU A 152 0.60 -12.40 -8.13
C GLU A 152 -0.76 -11.78 -7.81
N VAL A 153 -0.79 -10.64 -7.12
CA VAL A 153 -2.03 -9.90 -6.85
C VAL A 153 -2.71 -9.50 -8.16
N LEU A 154 -1.95 -9.03 -9.15
CA LEU A 154 -2.49 -8.64 -10.44
C LEU A 154 -3.18 -9.79 -11.16
N ASN A 155 -2.66 -11.01 -11.03
CA ASN A 155 -3.12 -12.17 -11.75
C ASN A 155 -4.22 -12.96 -11.01
N ASN A 156 -4.23 -12.94 -9.67
CA ASN A 156 -5.05 -13.84 -8.86
C ASN A 156 -6.07 -13.11 -7.97
N ALA A 157 -5.91 -11.82 -7.68
CA ALA A 157 -6.82 -11.10 -6.79
C ALA A 157 -7.84 -10.24 -7.55
N ASN A 158 -9.11 -10.35 -7.14
CA ASN A 158 -10.19 -9.60 -7.75
C ASN A 158 -10.43 -8.28 -7.00
N TYR A 159 -10.16 -7.15 -7.66
CA TYR A 159 -10.37 -5.82 -7.08
C TYR A 159 -11.82 -5.56 -6.60
N LYS A 160 -12.84 -6.07 -7.31
CA LYS A 160 -14.24 -5.87 -6.90
C LYS A 160 -14.51 -6.49 -5.52
N GLN A 161 -13.89 -7.65 -5.23
CA GLN A 161 -13.96 -8.30 -3.93
C GLN A 161 -13.24 -7.46 -2.87
N VAL A 162 -12.01 -7.01 -3.15
CA VAL A 162 -11.24 -6.12 -2.25
C VAL A 162 -12.03 -4.85 -1.92
N HIS A 163 -12.61 -4.20 -2.91
CA HIS A 163 -13.41 -3.00 -2.72
C HIS A 163 -14.68 -3.25 -1.89
N LYS A 164 -15.37 -4.38 -2.12
CA LYS A 164 -16.54 -4.78 -1.34
C LYS A 164 -16.17 -5.01 0.12
N THR A 165 -15.09 -5.75 0.39
CA THR A 165 -14.59 -6.04 1.73
C THR A 165 -14.16 -4.76 2.44
N ALA A 166 -13.36 -3.88 1.79
CA ALA A 166 -12.97 -2.59 2.35
C ALA A 166 -14.18 -1.71 2.73
N LYS A 167 -15.25 -1.74 1.93
CA LYS A 167 -16.49 -1.02 2.25
C LYS A 167 -17.20 -1.58 3.47
N LEU A 168 -17.16 -2.90 3.69
CA LEU A 168 -17.79 -3.56 4.84
C LEU A 168 -17.02 -3.29 6.13
N THR A 169 -15.70 -3.34 6.10
CA THR A 169 -14.84 -3.10 7.28
C THR A 169 -14.83 -1.65 7.77
N LEU A 170 -15.28 -0.71 6.95
CA LEU A 170 -15.39 0.72 7.30
C LEU A 170 -16.79 1.12 7.75
N LYS A 171 -17.74 0.19 7.80
CA LYS A 171 -19.05 0.46 8.42
C LYS A 171 -18.88 0.48 9.94
N PRO A 172 -19.52 1.43 10.64
CA PRO A 172 -19.54 1.49 12.10
C PRO A 172 -20.19 0.26 12.70
#